data_09b73ab09a2ccf18df4edbde8b94c473
#
_entry.id   09b73ab09a2ccf18df4edbde8b94c473
#
_cell.length_a   1.000
_cell.length_b   1.000
_cell.length_c   1.000
_cell.angle_alpha   90.00
_cell.angle_beta   90.00
_cell.angle_gamma   90.00
#
_symmetry.space_group_name_H-M   'P 1'
#
loop_
_entity.id
_entity.type
_entity.pdbx_description
1 polymer ?
#
loop_
_entity_poly.entity_id
_entity_poly.type
_entity_poly.pdbx_seq_one_letter_code
_entity_poly.pdbx_strand_id
1 'polypeptide(L)'
;MKAIAVVGLGAMGSRIAQRLLSAGHEIIVWNRTPAKLAQLIDLGATAAESPADAARRAEVLITIVSDPAALRAVSEGGESIAAGADATLTVIEMSTVGPAGVARLASALPAGTPLLDAPVLGSIGEAEAGSLTIVVGGPVALVEQAEPLLSSLGSVLHVGPLGAGQAAKLVANATLFSTLATLGEAIALAQGLGLSKSTVYELLAATPLAGQAQRRRDAIERGDYPSRFPLALARKDAELIAEAAVAAGVDLRLIKAARTWLADAEAAGSGNRDYTALLATILASRKGGTDAGSTTIETSEQRHAYDGVIVDLDGVVWLGGHPIDGAAAAIARLRARGTRVLFLTNDPQSSRDEHAARLAALGIPATADDVLTSASATARFLASQSHLQGRSALVIGSRALHEEIAKAGLDLISPDEARQAEVVVVGGHEGFDYAELRAATTAIATGAALFATGRDAVFPTRDGPAPATGAILAAVETATGVTATVIGKPERFVFEIARETLRECDHVAVVGDNLASDIVGAKRSGLDAILVLTGTATREDLEHAVIQPDFVFSSLAELSELSEIERLDAKTTDAHGAPDKPVWGAETRFRL
;
A
#
# COMPACT_ATOMS: atom_id res chain seq x y z
N MET A 1 31.32 6.58 -37.28
CA MET A 1 30.81 6.06 -36.00
C MET A 1 29.44 6.70 -35.79
N LYS A 2 28.45 5.95 -35.33
CA LYS A 2 27.10 6.49 -35.15
C LYS A 2 27.07 7.41 -33.92
N ALA A 3 26.49 8.60 -34.04
CA ALA A 3 26.25 9.48 -32.90
C ALA A 3 25.15 8.90 -32.01
N ILE A 4 25.41 8.78 -30.71
CA ILE A 4 24.50 8.18 -29.73
C ILE A 4 24.14 9.25 -28.73
N ALA A 5 22.84 9.48 -28.53
CA ALA A 5 22.34 10.32 -27.45
C ALA A 5 22.01 9.50 -26.21
N VAL A 6 22.35 10.02 -25.02
CA VAL A 6 21.94 9.47 -23.72
C VAL A 6 21.13 10.52 -22.96
N VAL A 7 19.85 10.24 -22.77
CA VAL A 7 18.90 11.09 -22.07
C VAL A 7 18.64 10.51 -20.67
N GLY A 8 19.08 11.24 -19.65
CA GLY A 8 19.02 10.82 -18.25
C GLY A 8 20.37 10.36 -17.73
N LEU A 9 21.02 11.23 -16.92
CA LEU A 9 22.34 11.00 -16.33
C LEU A 9 22.21 10.76 -14.80
N GLY A 10 21.41 9.77 -14.47
CA GLY A 10 21.38 9.20 -13.13
C GLY A 10 22.60 8.31 -12.87
N ALA A 11 22.59 7.55 -11.76
CA ALA A 11 23.69 6.66 -11.41
C ALA A 11 24.03 5.65 -12.53
N MET A 12 23.05 5.09 -13.20
CA MET A 12 23.25 4.15 -14.31
C MET A 12 23.58 4.88 -15.64
N GLY A 13 22.78 5.89 -16.00
CA GLY A 13 22.93 6.58 -17.29
C GLY A 13 24.27 7.26 -17.48
N SER A 14 24.85 7.83 -16.42
CA SER A 14 26.22 8.40 -16.50
C SER A 14 27.28 7.33 -16.76
N ARG A 15 27.15 6.12 -16.17
CA ARG A 15 28.10 5.00 -16.39
C ARG A 15 27.95 4.40 -17.78
N ILE A 16 26.72 4.28 -18.27
CA ILE A 16 26.44 3.85 -19.64
C ILE A 16 27.07 4.83 -20.64
N ALA A 17 26.81 6.15 -20.47
CA ALA A 17 27.41 7.17 -21.33
C ALA A 17 28.95 7.13 -21.31
N GLN A 18 29.56 7.02 -20.13
CA GLN A 18 31.00 6.91 -19.95
C GLN A 18 31.57 5.64 -20.60
N ARG A 19 30.89 4.52 -20.48
CA ARG A 19 31.28 3.24 -21.08
C ARG A 19 31.27 3.35 -22.62
N LEU A 20 30.23 3.95 -23.19
CA LEU A 20 30.10 4.17 -24.62
C LEU A 20 31.18 5.14 -25.15
N LEU A 21 31.49 6.22 -24.41
CA LEU A 21 32.63 7.10 -24.73
C LEU A 21 33.95 6.33 -24.77
N SER A 22 34.18 5.48 -23.75
CA SER A 22 35.40 4.65 -23.67
C SER A 22 35.47 3.60 -24.77
N ALA A 23 34.35 3.19 -25.35
CA ALA A 23 34.25 2.32 -26.51
C ALA A 23 34.47 3.09 -27.86
N GLY A 24 34.69 4.42 -27.79
CA GLY A 24 35.00 5.25 -28.94
C GLY A 24 33.80 5.79 -29.70
N HIS A 25 32.59 5.75 -29.12
CA HIS A 25 31.41 6.35 -29.74
C HIS A 25 31.37 7.87 -29.52
N GLU A 26 30.79 8.59 -30.47
CA GLU A 26 30.40 9.99 -30.31
C GLU A 26 29.13 10.07 -29.45
N ILE A 27 29.24 10.71 -28.28
CA ILE A 27 28.14 10.72 -27.27
C ILE A 27 27.60 12.13 -27.12
N ILE A 28 26.28 12.24 -27.27
CA ILE A 28 25.47 13.41 -26.97
C ILE A 28 24.75 13.15 -25.64
N VAL A 29 24.79 14.08 -24.71
CA VAL A 29 24.19 13.89 -23.39
C VAL A 29 23.18 14.97 -23.07
N TRP A 30 22.08 14.56 -22.45
CA TRP A 30 21.12 15.48 -21.88
C TRP A 30 20.63 15.00 -20.52
N ASN A 31 20.45 15.95 -19.60
CA ASN A 31 19.85 15.69 -18.30
C ASN A 31 19.12 16.94 -17.78
N ARG A 32 17.97 16.74 -17.11
CA ARG A 32 17.18 17.83 -16.50
C ARG A 32 18.00 18.72 -15.55
N THR A 33 19.00 18.15 -14.87
CA THR A 33 19.92 18.89 -14.01
C THR A 33 21.25 19.11 -14.73
N PRO A 34 21.57 20.32 -15.22
CA PRO A 34 22.75 20.57 -16.05
C PRO A 34 24.07 20.23 -15.36
N ALA A 35 24.19 20.39 -14.06
CA ALA A 35 25.40 20.07 -13.30
C ALA A 35 25.87 18.61 -13.47
N LYS A 36 24.99 17.68 -13.86
CA LYS A 36 25.33 16.28 -14.11
C LYS A 36 26.02 16.02 -15.45
N LEU A 37 26.07 17.02 -16.34
CA LEU A 37 26.72 16.90 -17.65
C LEU A 37 28.23 17.11 -17.54
N ALA A 38 28.70 17.91 -16.59
CA ALA A 38 30.08 18.43 -16.55
C ALA A 38 31.14 17.32 -16.71
N GLN A 39 31.04 16.27 -15.89
CA GLN A 39 32.01 15.16 -15.93
C GLN A 39 32.07 14.45 -17.30
N LEU A 40 30.93 14.28 -17.97
CA LEU A 40 30.88 13.62 -19.29
C LEU A 40 31.36 14.53 -20.40
N ILE A 41 31.13 15.84 -20.28
CA ILE A 41 31.68 16.84 -21.20
C ILE A 41 33.22 16.86 -21.10
N ASP A 42 33.77 16.84 -19.89
CA ASP A 42 35.22 16.75 -19.67
C ASP A 42 35.84 15.46 -20.28
N LEU A 43 35.04 14.40 -20.41
CA LEU A 43 35.43 13.15 -21.04
C LEU A 43 35.17 13.12 -22.56
N GLY A 44 34.67 14.22 -23.15
CA GLY A 44 34.50 14.36 -24.60
C GLY A 44 33.06 14.19 -25.11
N ALA A 45 32.05 14.10 -24.22
CA ALA A 45 30.65 14.13 -24.64
C ALA A 45 30.22 15.55 -25.07
N THR A 46 29.22 15.63 -25.95
CA THR A 46 28.61 16.89 -26.38
C THR A 46 27.27 17.08 -25.64
N ALA A 47 27.03 18.26 -25.09
CA ALA A 47 25.74 18.56 -24.48
C ALA A 47 24.66 18.82 -25.54
N ALA A 48 23.44 18.33 -25.30
CA ALA A 48 22.25 18.75 -26.01
C ALA A 48 21.48 19.83 -25.21
N GLU A 49 20.80 20.72 -25.92
CA GLU A 49 19.99 21.79 -25.32
C GLU A 49 18.67 21.26 -24.78
N SER A 50 18.08 20.25 -25.43
CA SER A 50 16.82 19.60 -25.05
C SER A 50 16.82 18.12 -25.47
N PRO A 51 15.86 17.31 -25.00
CA PRO A 51 15.64 15.96 -25.50
C PRO A 51 15.39 15.93 -27.02
N ALA A 52 14.71 16.94 -27.58
CA ALA A 52 14.48 17.07 -29.01
C ALA A 52 15.79 17.36 -29.79
N ASP A 53 16.67 18.20 -29.23
CA ASP A 53 17.98 18.44 -29.82
C ASP A 53 18.85 17.18 -29.83
N ALA A 54 18.85 16.43 -28.72
CA ALA A 54 19.52 15.14 -28.62
C ALA A 54 19.01 14.15 -29.69
N ALA A 55 17.67 14.06 -29.85
CA ALA A 55 17.04 13.18 -30.83
C ALA A 55 17.40 13.53 -32.29
N ARG A 56 17.40 14.84 -32.66
CA ARG A 56 17.73 15.29 -34.00
C ARG A 56 19.19 15.04 -34.40
N ARG A 57 20.10 14.98 -33.42
CA ARG A 57 21.55 14.87 -33.67
C ARG A 57 22.08 13.45 -33.59
N ALA A 58 21.26 12.49 -33.15
CA ALA A 58 21.66 11.11 -32.91
C ALA A 58 21.07 10.14 -33.95
N GLU A 59 21.74 9.05 -34.20
CA GLU A 59 21.20 7.88 -34.93
C GLU A 59 20.58 6.87 -33.94
N VAL A 60 21.08 6.84 -32.70
CA VAL A 60 20.53 6.02 -31.60
C VAL A 60 20.35 6.92 -30.39
N LEU A 61 19.20 6.83 -29.75
CA LEU A 61 18.92 7.55 -28.52
C LEU A 61 18.57 6.55 -27.42
N ILE A 62 19.35 6.57 -26.35
CA ILE A 62 19.14 5.78 -25.15
C ILE A 62 18.44 6.65 -24.10
N THR A 63 17.29 6.19 -23.58
CA THR A 63 16.65 6.79 -22.41
C THR A 63 16.91 5.94 -21.17
N ILE A 64 17.31 6.59 -20.07
CA ILE A 64 17.47 5.92 -18.78
C ILE A 64 17.13 6.89 -17.64
N VAL A 65 15.86 6.90 -17.25
CA VAL A 65 15.26 7.82 -16.29
C VAL A 65 14.68 7.08 -15.09
N SER A 66 14.26 7.82 -14.06
CA SER A 66 13.86 7.24 -12.77
C SER A 66 12.56 6.45 -12.78
N ASP A 67 11.57 6.92 -13.55
CA ASP A 67 10.19 6.47 -13.45
C ASP A 67 9.37 6.80 -14.71
N PRO A 68 8.13 6.27 -14.84
CA PRO A 68 7.25 6.55 -15.97
C PRO A 68 6.92 8.04 -16.15
N ALA A 69 6.87 8.83 -15.08
CA ALA A 69 6.59 10.27 -15.15
C ALA A 69 7.78 11.01 -15.76
N ALA A 70 9.00 10.65 -15.37
CA ALA A 70 10.22 11.19 -15.94
C ALA A 70 10.36 10.81 -17.43
N LEU A 71 9.97 9.58 -17.82
CA LEU A 71 9.95 9.18 -19.22
C LEU A 71 8.97 10.03 -20.02
N ARG A 72 7.76 10.23 -19.53
CA ARG A 72 6.80 11.14 -20.18
C ARG A 72 7.35 12.55 -20.34
N ALA A 73 7.96 13.09 -19.31
CA ALA A 73 8.50 14.45 -19.32
C ALA A 73 9.61 14.67 -20.39
N VAL A 74 10.34 13.62 -20.75
CA VAL A 74 11.38 13.72 -21.81
C VAL A 74 10.87 13.27 -23.17
N SER A 75 9.78 12.52 -23.26
CA SER A 75 9.28 11.96 -24.52
C SER A 75 8.08 12.71 -25.12
N GLU A 76 7.36 13.51 -24.33
CA GLU A 76 6.12 14.19 -24.75
C GLU A 76 6.27 15.73 -24.65
N GLY A 77 5.71 16.48 -25.60
CA GLY A 77 5.74 17.95 -25.62
C GLY A 77 6.69 18.55 -26.66
N GLY A 78 6.78 19.88 -26.75
CA GLY A 78 7.46 20.58 -27.85
C GLY A 78 8.98 20.45 -27.92
N GLU A 79 9.64 20.14 -26.77
CA GLU A 79 11.09 19.94 -26.70
C GLU A 79 11.46 18.49 -26.34
N SER A 80 10.54 17.58 -26.59
CA SER A 80 10.65 16.17 -26.24
C SER A 80 11.38 15.35 -27.32
N ILE A 81 11.70 14.11 -26.94
CA ILE A 81 12.26 13.14 -27.91
C ILE A 81 11.32 12.99 -29.11
N ALA A 82 10.01 12.90 -28.91
CA ALA A 82 9.04 12.78 -29.99
C ALA A 82 9.04 13.98 -30.95
N ALA A 83 9.33 15.18 -30.48
CA ALA A 83 9.42 16.38 -31.31
C ALA A 83 10.72 16.46 -32.13
N GLY A 84 11.75 15.71 -31.74
CA GLY A 84 13.01 15.64 -32.47
C GLY A 84 13.23 14.35 -33.26
N ALA A 85 12.44 13.32 -32.99
CA ALA A 85 12.56 12.00 -33.60
C ALA A 85 11.98 11.95 -35.01
N ASP A 86 12.58 11.09 -35.85
CA ASP A 86 12.05 10.70 -37.15
C ASP A 86 12.25 9.17 -37.37
N ALA A 87 11.92 8.68 -38.55
CA ALA A 87 12.02 7.26 -38.89
C ALA A 87 13.47 6.72 -38.96
N THR A 88 14.48 7.59 -38.90
CA THR A 88 15.91 7.20 -38.96
C THR A 88 16.50 7.03 -37.55
N LEU A 89 15.87 7.63 -36.51
CA LEU A 89 16.29 7.51 -35.12
C LEU A 89 15.85 6.17 -34.55
N THR A 90 16.79 5.42 -33.99
CA THR A 90 16.47 4.25 -33.13
C THR A 90 16.40 4.67 -31.67
N VAL A 91 15.27 4.49 -31.04
CA VAL A 91 15.09 4.76 -29.59
C VAL A 91 15.24 3.46 -28.82
N ILE A 92 16.07 3.47 -27.76
CA ILE A 92 16.30 2.34 -26.85
C ILE A 92 15.94 2.78 -25.43
N GLU A 93 14.82 2.29 -24.91
CA GLU A 93 14.36 2.59 -23.57
C GLU A 93 14.96 1.61 -22.55
N MET A 94 15.88 2.09 -21.72
CA MET A 94 16.62 1.26 -20.76
C MET A 94 16.19 1.45 -19.30
N SER A 95 15.21 2.33 -19.03
CA SER A 95 14.65 2.53 -17.68
C SER A 95 13.78 1.34 -17.26
N THR A 96 13.40 1.30 -15.98
CA THR A 96 12.33 0.42 -15.50
C THR A 96 11.04 1.23 -15.38
N VAL A 97 10.17 1.11 -16.39
CA VAL A 97 8.93 1.89 -16.53
C VAL A 97 7.69 1.02 -16.77
N GLY A 98 7.89 -0.28 -16.83
CA GLY A 98 6.84 -1.27 -17.09
C GLY A 98 6.36 -1.29 -18.57
N PRO A 99 5.66 -2.36 -18.98
CA PRO A 99 5.15 -2.50 -20.35
C PRO A 99 4.23 -1.37 -20.79
N ALA A 100 3.37 -0.86 -19.87
CA ALA A 100 2.49 0.27 -20.15
C ALA A 100 3.27 1.57 -20.46
N GLY A 101 4.39 1.81 -19.77
CA GLY A 101 5.26 2.95 -20.03
C GLY A 101 5.87 2.92 -21.43
N VAL A 102 6.33 1.75 -21.87
CA VAL A 102 6.85 1.54 -23.23
C VAL A 102 5.77 1.68 -24.30
N ALA A 103 4.58 1.11 -24.06
CA ALA A 103 3.45 1.26 -24.98
C ALA A 103 3.06 2.74 -25.16
N ARG A 104 3.09 3.52 -24.08
CA ARG A 104 2.86 4.96 -24.13
C ARG A 104 3.96 5.69 -24.92
N LEU A 105 5.24 5.36 -24.68
CA LEU A 105 6.36 5.91 -25.45
C LEU A 105 6.19 5.63 -26.95
N ALA A 106 5.85 4.39 -27.32
CA ALA A 106 5.60 4.01 -28.70
C ALA A 106 4.47 4.84 -29.35
N SER A 107 3.42 5.16 -28.57
CA SER A 107 2.32 5.99 -29.04
C SER A 107 2.68 7.48 -29.16
N ALA A 108 3.64 7.96 -28.39
CA ALA A 108 4.09 9.35 -28.41
C ALA A 108 5.09 9.65 -29.56
N LEU A 109 5.88 8.64 -29.95
CA LEU A 109 6.86 8.76 -31.01
C LEU A 109 6.17 8.86 -32.41
N PRO A 110 6.79 9.55 -33.39
CA PRO A 110 6.32 9.54 -34.77
C PRO A 110 6.14 8.12 -35.30
N ALA A 111 5.12 7.92 -36.14
CA ALA A 111 4.85 6.62 -36.72
C ALA A 111 6.06 6.09 -37.51
N GLY A 112 6.47 4.87 -37.24
CA GLY A 112 7.62 4.22 -37.88
C GLY A 112 8.96 4.46 -37.19
N THR A 113 9.03 5.23 -36.09
CA THR A 113 10.26 5.35 -35.30
C THR A 113 10.65 3.99 -34.71
N PRO A 114 11.85 3.45 -35.02
CA PRO A 114 12.32 2.20 -34.40
C PRO A 114 12.47 2.31 -32.89
N LEU A 115 11.86 1.39 -32.16
CA LEU A 115 11.87 1.38 -30.70
C LEU A 115 12.18 -0.01 -30.15
N LEU A 116 13.12 -0.08 -29.20
CA LEU A 116 13.41 -1.23 -28.35
C LEU A 116 13.18 -0.86 -26.87
N ASP A 117 12.70 -1.80 -26.08
CA ASP A 117 12.77 -1.73 -24.63
C ASP A 117 13.88 -2.67 -24.15
N ALA A 118 14.86 -2.12 -23.46
CA ALA A 118 16.12 -2.79 -23.14
C ALA A 118 16.57 -2.54 -21.68
N PRO A 119 15.69 -2.77 -20.67
CA PRO A 119 16.08 -2.59 -19.29
C PRO A 119 17.20 -3.55 -18.87
N VAL A 120 17.95 -3.16 -17.84
CA VAL A 120 19.17 -3.84 -17.42
C VAL A 120 19.04 -4.58 -16.11
N LEU A 121 19.71 -5.73 -16.00
CA LEU A 121 19.99 -6.43 -14.75
C LEU A 121 21.46 -6.22 -14.41
N GLY A 122 21.72 -5.79 -13.19
CA GLY A 122 23.02 -5.36 -12.71
C GLY A 122 22.91 -4.02 -11.98
N SER A 123 24.02 -3.53 -11.49
CA SER A 123 24.15 -2.29 -10.73
C SER A 123 25.23 -1.38 -11.34
N ILE A 124 25.64 -0.37 -10.59
CA ILE A 124 26.66 0.61 -11.01
C ILE A 124 27.97 -0.09 -11.41
N GLY A 125 28.42 -1.09 -10.64
CA GLY A 125 29.67 -1.80 -10.93
C GLY A 125 29.64 -2.58 -12.25
N GLU A 126 28.53 -3.27 -12.53
CA GLU A 126 28.35 -3.99 -13.77
C GLU A 126 28.22 -3.04 -14.98
N ALA A 127 27.62 -1.85 -14.78
CA ALA A 127 27.56 -0.84 -15.84
C ALA A 127 28.96 -0.28 -16.18
N GLU A 128 29.79 -0.03 -15.18
CA GLU A 128 31.19 0.40 -15.35
C GLU A 128 32.05 -0.69 -16.02
N ALA A 129 31.86 -1.94 -15.62
CA ALA A 129 32.60 -3.09 -16.15
C ALA A 129 32.13 -3.52 -17.56
N GLY A 130 30.96 -3.06 -18.03
CA GLY A 130 30.37 -3.56 -19.28
C GLY A 130 29.88 -5.01 -19.17
N SER A 131 29.38 -5.39 -18.00
CA SER A 131 28.91 -6.76 -17.68
C SER A 131 27.44 -6.82 -17.27
N LEU A 132 26.64 -5.84 -17.71
CA LEU A 132 25.20 -5.86 -17.52
C LEU A 132 24.56 -7.04 -18.26
N THR A 133 23.42 -7.51 -17.79
CA THR A 133 22.52 -8.31 -18.61
C THR A 133 21.40 -7.41 -19.11
N ILE A 134 21.28 -7.28 -20.41
CA ILE A 134 20.33 -6.39 -21.07
C ILE A 134 19.22 -7.25 -21.63
N VAL A 135 18.00 -7.12 -21.07
CA VAL A 135 16.84 -7.90 -21.52
C VAL A 135 16.05 -7.07 -22.53
N VAL A 136 16.06 -7.51 -23.79
CA VAL A 136 15.60 -6.70 -24.92
C VAL A 136 14.27 -7.21 -25.47
N GLY A 137 13.27 -6.32 -25.54
CA GLY A 137 12.03 -6.51 -26.29
C GLY A 137 12.01 -5.67 -27.56
N GLY A 138 11.51 -6.29 -28.63
CA GLY A 138 11.36 -5.63 -29.92
C GLY A 138 11.51 -6.56 -31.11
N PRO A 139 11.39 -6.02 -32.36
CA PRO A 139 11.57 -6.80 -33.58
C PRO A 139 12.98 -7.40 -33.67
N VAL A 140 13.11 -8.67 -34.02
CA VAL A 140 14.40 -9.41 -34.11
C VAL A 140 15.44 -8.64 -34.93
N ALA A 141 15.08 -8.20 -36.13
CA ALA A 141 16.00 -7.47 -37.03
C ALA A 141 16.52 -6.15 -36.38
N LEU A 142 15.71 -5.47 -35.56
CA LEU A 142 16.13 -4.25 -34.88
C LEU A 142 17.05 -4.58 -33.70
N VAL A 143 16.79 -5.69 -33.00
CA VAL A 143 17.65 -6.20 -31.90
C VAL A 143 19.04 -6.56 -32.48
N GLU A 144 19.09 -7.31 -33.58
CA GLU A 144 20.35 -7.66 -34.29
C GLU A 144 21.15 -6.42 -34.71
N GLN A 145 20.46 -5.36 -35.15
CA GLN A 145 21.12 -4.07 -35.52
C GLN A 145 21.68 -3.35 -34.29
N ALA A 146 21.00 -3.42 -33.15
CA ALA A 146 21.40 -2.76 -31.90
C ALA A 146 22.44 -3.59 -31.10
N GLU A 147 22.53 -4.90 -31.33
CA GLU A 147 23.37 -5.83 -30.57
C GLU A 147 24.84 -5.42 -30.46
N PRO A 148 25.52 -4.94 -31.52
CA PRO A 148 26.93 -4.50 -31.40
C PRO A 148 27.10 -3.35 -30.43
N LEU A 149 26.13 -2.42 -30.36
CA LEU A 149 26.13 -1.33 -29.39
C LEU A 149 25.86 -1.84 -27.98
N LEU A 150 24.79 -2.62 -27.82
CA LEU A 150 24.36 -3.14 -26.49
C LEU A 150 25.41 -4.08 -25.91
N SER A 151 26.10 -4.87 -26.74
CA SER A 151 27.17 -5.78 -26.29
C SER A 151 28.39 -5.05 -25.71
N SER A 152 28.58 -3.76 -25.99
CA SER A 152 29.59 -2.93 -25.33
C SER A 152 29.26 -2.65 -23.85
N LEU A 153 27.99 -2.80 -23.48
CA LEU A 153 27.46 -2.58 -22.15
C LEU A 153 27.28 -3.89 -21.35
N GLY A 154 27.18 -5.04 -22.05
CA GLY A 154 26.98 -6.34 -21.41
C GLY A 154 26.44 -7.42 -22.34
N SER A 155 25.90 -8.48 -21.78
CA SER A 155 25.26 -9.56 -22.53
C SER A 155 23.82 -9.19 -22.91
N VAL A 156 23.45 -9.43 -24.17
CA VAL A 156 22.12 -9.15 -24.71
C VAL A 156 21.27 -10.41 -24.68
N LEU A 157 20.07 -10.31 -24.15
CA LEU A 157 19.07 -11.37 -24.13
C LEU A 157 17.78 -10.88 -24.77
N HIS A 158 17.50 -11.29 -26.00
CA HIS A 158 16.22 -11.01 -26.65
C HIS A 158 15.11 -11.87 -26.04
N VAL A 159 14.05 -11.24 -25.53
CA VAL A 159 13.01 -11.92 -24.74
C VAL A 159 11.61 -11.86 -25.36
N GLY A 160 11.48 -11.24 -26.55
CA GLY A 160 10.20 -11.20 -27.26
C GLY A 160 9.87 -9.85 -27.91
N PRO A 161 8.61 -9.59 -28.24
CA PRO A 161 8.19 -8.34 -28.86
C PRO A 161 8.38 -7.14 -27.94
N LEU A 162 8.16 -5.93 -28.46
CA LEU A 162 8.22 -4.67 -27.70
C LEU A 162 7.37 -4.76 -26.42
N GLY A 163 7.95 -4.38 -25.30
CA GLY A 163 7.41 -4.51 -23.95
C GLY A 163 7.82 -5.79 -23.21
N ALA A 164 8.34 -6.80 -23.93
CA ALA A 164 8.79 -8.05 -23.30
C ALA A 164 10.02 -7.86 -22.41
N GLY A 165 10.94 -6.95 -22.76
CA GLY A 165 12.08 -6.59 -21.93
C GLY A 165 11.64 -6.02 -20.59
N GLN A 166 10.67 -5.11 -20.59
CA GLN A 166 10.10 -4.56 -19.37
C GLN A 166 9.40 -5.65 -18.53
N ALA A 167 8.63 -6.52 -19.17
CA ALA A 167 8.00 -7.65 -18.47
C ALA A 167 9.04 -8.55 -17.80
N ALA A 168 10.11 -8.92 -18.51
CA ALA A 168 11.22 -9.71 -17.98
C ALA A 168 11.93 -9.00 -16.81
N LYS A 169 12.13 -7.68 -16.91
CA LYS A 169 12.68 -6.88 -15.80
C LYS A 169 11.81 -6.91 -14.57
N LEU A 170 10.49 -6.77 -14.72
CA LEU A 170 9.56 -6.83 -13.59
C LEU A 170 9.57 -8.23 -12.93
N VAL A 171 9.63 -9.31 -13.72
CA VAL A 171 9.77 -10.67 -13.19
C VAL A 171 11.07 -10.83 -12.39
N ALA A 172 12.19 -10.36 -12.93
CA ALA A 172 13.48 -10.41 -12.23
C ALA A 172 13.44 -9.63 -10.89
N ASN A 173 12.89 -8.42 -10.90
CA ASN A 173 12.78 -7.60 -9.71
C ASN A 173 11.79 -8.18 -8.68
N ALA A 174 10.70 -8.82 -9.12
CA ALA A 174 9.76 -9.52 -8.24
C ALA A 174 10.46 -10.64 -7.46
N THR A 175 11.30 -11.45 -8.13
CA THR A 175 12.08 -12.49 -7.44
C THR A 175 13.11 -11.89 -6.49
N LEU A 176 13.76 -10.81 -6.90
CA LEU A 176 14.79 -10.14 -6.09
C LEU A 176 14.23 -9.60 -4.78
N PHE A 177 13.13 -8.85 -4.85
CA PHE A 177 12.53 -8.22 -3.67
C PHE A 177 11.90 -9.26 -2.73
N SER A 178 11.19 -10.25 -3.28
CA SER A 178 10.61 -11.33 -2.49
C SER A 178 11.69 -12.16 -1.78
N THR A 179 12.77 -12.52 -2.47
CA THR A 179 13.88 -13.27 -1.88
C THR A 179 14.57 -12.48 -0.77
N LEU A 180 14.73 -11.18 -0.94
CA LEU A 180 15.36 -10.34 0.07
C LEU A 180 14.49 -10.17 1.32
N ALA A 181 13.18 -10.00 1.15
CA ALA A 181 12.23 -9.97 2.26
C ALA A 181 12.24 -11.32 3.01
N THR A 182 12.16 -12.44 2.29
CA THR A 182 12.26 -13.79 2.88
C THR A 182 13.56 -14.00 3.67
N LEU A 183 14.69 -13.50 3.17
CA LEU A 183 15.96 -13.56 3.90
C LEU A 183 15.89 -12.77 5.21
N GLY A 184 15.36 -11.55 5.17
CA GLY A 184 15.21 -10.71 6.35
C GLY A 184 14.32 -11.34 7.40
N GLU A 185 13.16 -11.84 7.01
CA GLU A 185 12.21 -12.50 7.89
C GLU A 185 12.78 -13.80 8.48
N ALA A 186 13.49 -14.62 7.67
CA ALA A 186 14.16 -15.83 8.17
C ALA A 186 15.21 -15.52 9.24
N ILE A 187 16.02 -14.47 9.04
CA ILE A 187 17.01 -14.04 10.03
C ILE A 187 16.30 -13.47 11.28
N ALA A 188 15.27 -12.65 11.11
CA ALA A 188 14.50 -12.08 12.22
C ALA A 188 13.85 -13.19 13.07
N LEU A 189 13.22 -14.18 12.41
CA LEU A 189 12.62 -15.34 13.06
C LEU A 189 13.66 -16.14 13.85
N ALA A 190 14.77 -16.50 13.22
CA ALA A 190 15.82 -17.28 13.85
C ALA A 190 16.39 -16.59 15.08
N GLN A 191 16.63 -15.30 15.00
CA GLN A 191 17.05 -14.48 16.13
C GLN A 191 15.96 -14.35 17.21
N GLY A 192 14.68 -14.24 16.82
CA GLY A 192 13.54 -14.24 17.75
C GLY A 192 13.42 -15.57 18.52
N LEU A 193 13.80 -16.66 17.90
CA LEU A 193 13.88 -18.01 18.51
C LEU A 193 15.17 -18.24 19.31
N GLY A 194 16.03 -17.24 19.49
CA GLY A 194 17.24 -17.33 20.31
C GLY A 194 18.44 -17.98 19.63
N LEU A 195 18.41 -18.17 18.30
CA LEU A 195 19.56 -18.73 17.58
C LEU A 195 20.68 -17.68 17.47
N SER A 196 21.91 -18.10 17.66
CA SER A 196 23.07 -17.21 17.50
C SER A 196 23.23 -16.76 16.04
N LYS A 197 23.81 -15.57 15.82
CA LYS A 197 24.07 -15.05 14.46
C LYS A 197 24.87 -16.06 13.61
N SER A 198 25.89 -16.73 14.16
CA SER A 198 26.66 -17.75 13.45
C SER A 198 25.80 -18.93 13.01
N THR A 199 25.00 -19.47 13.94
CA THR A 199 24.09 -20.60 13.67
C THR A 199 23.07 -20.27 12.58
N VAL A 200 22.55 -19.04 12.56
CA VAL A 200 21.62 -18.58 11.51
C VAL A 200 22.28 -18.63 10.13
N TYR A 201 23.50 -18.14 9.98
CA TYR A 201 24.20 -18.19 8.68
C TYR A 201 24.60 -19.59 8.29
N GLU A 202 24.99 -20.46 9.23
CA GLU A 202 25.25 -21.89 8.97
C GLU A 202 23.99 -22.62 8.48
N LEU A 203 22.85 -22.37 9.13
CA LEU A 203 21.56 -22.90 8.70
C LEU A 203 21.18 -22.40 7.31
N LEU A 204 21.27 -21.10 7.06
CA LEU A 204 20.93 -20.51 5.77
C LEU A 204 21.84 -20.99 4.64
N ALA A 205 23.09 -21.36 4.92
CA ALA A 205 23.99 -21.95 3.93
C ALA A 205 23.50 -23.32 3.40
N ALA A 206 22.65 -24.02 4.14
CA ALA A 206 22.02 -25.27 3.71
C ALA A 206 20.65 -25.07 3.02
N THR A 207 20.23 -23.83 2.77
CA THR A 207 18.94 -23.49 2.16
C THR A 207 19.12 -22.81 0.78
N PRO A 208 18.05 -22.69 -0.02
CA PRO A 208 18.10 -21.92 -1.27
C PRO A 208 18.52 -20.45 -1.08
N LEU A 209 18.50 -19.91 0.13
CA LEU A 209 18.93 -18.55 0.45
C LEU A 209 20.45 -18.39 0.65
N ALA A 210 21.24 -19.48 0.58
CA ALA A 210 22.69 -19.50 0.85
C ALA A 210 23.45 -18.36 0.15
N GLY A 211 23.26 -18.22 -1.16
CA GLY A 211 23.94 -17.18 -1.94
C GLY A 211 23.55 -15.76 -1.55
N GLN A 212 22.31 -15.52 -1.17
CA GLN A 212 21.85 -14.20 -0.71
C GLN A 212 22.32 -13.92 0.71
N ALA A 213 22.23 -14.89 1.59
CA ALA A 213 22.72 -14.78 2.97
C ALA A 213 24.21 -14.42 3.02
N GLN A 214 25.04 -15.15 2.26
CA GLN A 214 26.48 -14.87 2.17
C GLN A 214 26.78 -13.49 1.58
N ARG A 215 26.09 -13.13 0.49
CA ARG A 215 26.31 -11.82 -0.21
C ARG A 215 25.92 -10.62 0.64
N ARG A 216 24.95 -10.77 1.54
CA ARG A 216 24.42 -9.67 2.37
C ARG A 216 24.93 -9.67 3.80
N ARG A 217 25.69 -10.70 4.19
CA ARG A 217 26.17 -10.89 5.56
C ARG A 217 26.86 -9.63 6.10
N ASP A 218 27.87 -9.15 5.39
CA ASP A 218 28.65 -7.98 5.82
C ASP A 218 27.77 -6.72 6.02
N ALA A 219 26.84 -6.47 5.10
CA ALA A 219 25.93 -5.33 5.19
C ALA A 219 24.97 -5.46 6.40
N ILE A 220 24.47 -6.67 6.65
CA ILE A 220 23.60 -6.96 7.80
C ILE A 220 24.37 -6.81 9.12
N GLU A 221 25.57 -7.36 9.20
CA GLU A 221 26.40 -7.32 10.42
C GLU A 221 26.85 -5.91 10.78
N ARG A 222 27.17 -5.07 9.78
CA ARG A 222 27.63 -3.69 9.98
C ARG A 222 26.47 -2.69 10.05
N GLY A 223 25.26 -3.06 9.63
CA GLY A 223 24.14 -2.13 9.50
C GLY A 223 24.37 -1.04 8.45
N ASP A 224 25.30 -1.25 7.53
CA ASP A 224 25.68 -0.30 6.49
C ASP A 224 25.20 -0.77 5.11
N TYR A 225 24.44 0.11 4.44
CA TYR A 225 23.79 -0.18 3.15
C TYR A 225 24.08 0.96 2.16
N PRO A 226 25.34 1.08 1.64
CA PRO A 226 25.70 2.12 0.68
C PRO A 226 24.91 1.96 -0.60
N SER A 227 24.31 3.06 -1.08
CA SER A 227 23.36 3.05 -2.19
C SER A 227 24.01 2.65 -3.51
N ARG A 228 23.62 1.49 -4.03
CA ARG A 228 23.88 1.03 -5.41
C ARG A 228 22.59 1.05 -6.24
N PHE A 229 21.47 0.76 -5.58
CA PHE A 229 20.12 0.85 -6.10
C PHE A 229 19.22 1.45 -5.00
N PRO A 230 18.86 2.74 -5.10
CA PRO A 230 18.09 3.42 -4.06
C PRO A 230 16.79 2.71 -3.71
N LEU A 231 16.48 2.60 -2.42
CA LEU A 231 15.29 1.92 -1.92
C LEU A 231 14.00 2.54 -2.47
N ALA A 232 13.95 3.87 -2.61
CA ALA A 232 12.81 4.55 -3.24
C ALA A 232 12.55 4.09 -4.68
N LEU A 233 13.60 3.78 -5.46
CA LEU A 233 13.45 3.23 -6.81
C LEU A 233 13.02 1.76 -6.78
N ALA A 234 13.50 0.98 -5.81
CA ALA A 234 13.03 -0.40 -5.62
C ALA A 234 11.55 -0.45 -5.24
N ARG A 235 11.08 0.46 -4.37
CA ARG A 235 9.66 0.60 -4.04
C ARG A 235 8.83 0.96 -5.28
N LYS A 236 9.28 1.94 -6.07
CA LYS A 236 8.64 2.27 -7.36
C LYS A 236 8.58 1.04 -8.28
N ASP A 237 9.64 0.25 -8.39
CA ASP A 237 9.63 -0.98 -9.21
C ASP A 237 8.65 -2.03 -8.65
N ALA A 238 8.51 -2.14 -7.33
CA ALA A 238 7.50 -3.00 -6.70
C ALA A 238 6.06 -2.54 -6.99
N GLU A 239 5.80 -1.24 -7.12
CA GLU A 239 4.51 -0.72 -7.58
C GLU A 239 4.23 -1.13 -9.04
N LEU A 240 5.21 -0.95 -9.95
CA LEU A 240 5.07 -1.36 -11.35
C LEU A 240 4.80 -2.87 -11.49
N ILE A 241 5.42 -3.70 -10.63
CA ILE A 241 5.15 -5.13 -10.58
C ILE A 241 3.70 -5.39 -10.16
N ALA A 242 3.20 -4.68 -9.13
CA ALA A 242 1.83 -4.84 -8.66
C ALA A 242 0.81 -4.42 -9.73
N GLU A 243 1.03 -3.29 -10.41
CA GLU A 243 0.21 -2.82 -11.53
C GLU A 243 0.18 -3.83 -12.69
N ALA A 244 1.35 -4.35 -13.08
CA ALA A 244 1.46 -5.35 -14.14
C ALA A 244 0.77 -6.66 -13.77
N ALA A 245 0.84 -7.09 -12.49
CA ALA A 245 0.16 -8.28 -12.00
C ALA A 245 -1.37 -8.13 -12.08
N VAL A 246 -1.91 -6.96 -11.70
CA VAL A 246 -3.34 -6.65 -11.84
C VAL A 246 -3.76 -6.72 -13.30
N ALA A 247 -3.01 -6.10 -14.21
CA ALA A 247 -3.29 -6.11 -15.64
C ALA A 247 -3.23 -7.53 -16.24
N ALA A 248 -2.36 -8.40 -15.70
CA ALA A 248 -2.23 -9.80 -16.11
C ALA A 248 -3.22 -10.76 -15.40
N GLY A 249 -4.02 -10.28 -14.44
CA GLY A 249 -4.93 -11.12 -13.65
C GLY A 249 -4.22 -12.10 -12.71
N VAL A 250 -3.00 -11.77 -12.25
CA VAL A 250 -2.17 -12.65 -11.40
C VAL A 250 -2.13 -12.11 -9.96
N ASP A 251 -2.43 -12.96 -8.97
CA ASP A 251 -2.27 -12.61 -7.56
C ASP A 251 -0.86 -12.91 -7.07
N LEU A 252 -0.06 -11.86 -6.83
CA LEU A 252 1.32 -11.96 -6.36
C LEU A 252 1.42 -11.65 -4.86
N ARG A 253 1.22 -12.66 -4.01
CA ARG A 253 1.19 -12.48 -2.54
C ARG A 253 2.55 -12.10 -1.96
N LEU A 254 3.63 -12.75 -2.37
CA LEU A 254 4.98 -12.47 -1.85
C LEU A 254 5.47 -11.06 -2.20
N ILE A 255 5.20 -10.59 -3.42
CA ILE A 255 5.60 -9.23 -3.80
C ILE A 255 4.78 -8.15 -3.09
N LYS A 256 3.51 -8.44 -2.75
CA LYS A 256 2.70 -7.55 -1.92
C LYS A 256 3.35 -7.35 -0.54
N ALA A 257 3.80 -8.43 0.10
CA ALA A 257 4.51 -8.36 1.37
C ALA A 257 5.87 -7.63 1.24
N ALA A 258 6.68 -7.95 0.23
CA ALA A 258 7.95 -7.28 -0.02
C ALA A 258 7.77 -5.78 -0.30
N ARG A 259 6.70 -5.38 -1.00
CA ARG A 259 6.34 -3.98 -1.24
C ARG A 259 6.03 -3.23 0.05
N THR A 260 5.32 -3.87 0.98
CA THR A 260 5.05 -3.30 2.32
C THR A 260 6.36 -3.03 3.05
N TRP A 261 7.28 -4.01 3.11
CA TRP A 261 8.59 -3.81 3.73
C TRP A 261 9.41 -2.69 3.08
N LEU A 262 9.36 -2.53 1.76
CA LEU A 262 10.02 -1.42 1.06
C LEU A 262 9.39 -0.07 1.42
N ALA A 263 8.05 -0.01 1.54
CA ALA A 263 7.35 1.20 1.94
C ALA A 263 7.67 1.60 3.39
N ASP A 264 7.69 0.63 4.30
CA ASP A 264 8.04 0.85 5.70
C ASP A 264 9.48 1.35 5.85
N ALA A 265 10.41 0.75 5.10
CA ALA A 265 11.81 1.18 5.10
C ALA A 265 12.00 2.60 4.51
N GLU A 266 11.22 2.98 3.50
CA GLU A 266 11.24 4.34 2.95
C GLU A 266 10.66 5.33 3.94
N ALA A 267 9.53 5.02 4.59
CA ALA A 267 8.90 5.82 5.62
C ALA A 267 9.83 6.03 6.83
N ALA A 268 10.66 5.02 7.16
CA ALA A 268 11.71 5.12 8.17
C ALA A 268 12.95 5.91 7.72
N GLY A 269 12.90 6.62 6.57
CA GLY A 269 13.98 7.49 6.09
C GLY A 269 15.09 6.79 5.28
N SER A 270 14.91 5.51 4.91
CA SER A 270 15.92 4.75 4.16
C SER A 270 15.84 4.92 2.63
N GLY A 271 14.99 5.81 2.10
CA GLY A 271 14.73 5.96 0.65
C GLY A 271 15.98 6.17 -0.22
N ASN A 272 16.98 6.89 0.28
CA ASN A 272 18.24 7.14 -0.43
C ASN A 272 19.32 6.08 -0.17
N ARG A 273 19.10 5.13 0.75
CA ARG A 273 20.02 4.01 1.02
C ARG A 273 19.83 2.92 -0.05
N ASP A 274 20.69 1.94 -0.06
CA ASP A 274 20.50 0.77 -0.92
C ASP A 274 19.17 0.04 -0.58
N TYR A 275 18.50 -0.53 -1.58
CA TYR A 275 17.26 -1.27 -1.37
C TYR A 275 17.39 -2.39 -0.34
N THR A 276 18.60 -2.91 -0.13
CA THR A 276 18.88 -3.91 0.90
C THR A 276 18.74 -3.37 2.32
N ALA A 277 18.62 -2.05 2.51
CA ALA A 277 18.30 -1.44 3.80
C ALA A 277 16.93 -1.87 4.35
N LEU A 278 16.04 -2.44 3.51
CA LEU A 278 14.82 -3.09 3.97
C LEU A 278 15.13 -4.20 5.00
N LEU A 279 16.30 -4.87 4.91
CA LEU A 279 16.73 -5.87 5.89
C LEU A 279 16.87 -5.25 7.29
N ALA A 280 17.41 -4.03 7.40
CA ALA A 280 17.49 -3.35 8.69
C ALA A 280 16.09 -3.10 9.27
N THR A 281 15.13 -2.69 8.45
CA THR A 281 13.73 -2.49 8.88
C THR A 281 13.09 -3.80 9.34
N ILE A 282 13.26 -4.90 8.59
CA ILE A 282 12.75 -6.22 8.98
C ILE A 282 13.39 -6.68 10.29
N LEU A 283 14.71 -6.54 10.44
CA LEU A 283 15.41 -6.93 11.65
C LEU A 283 15.07 -6.05 12.86
N ALA A 284 14.81 -4.76 12.63
CA ALA A 284 14.37 -3.82 13.66
C ALA A 284 12.88 -3.98 14.03
N SER A 285 12.06 -4.60 13.16
CA SER A 285 10.67 -4.89 13.48
C SER A 285 10.51 -5.95 14.59
N ARG A 286 11.62 -6.59 14.96
CA ARG A 286 11.71 -7.45 16.14
C ARG A 286 11.43 -6.63 17.40
N LYS A 287 10.26 -6.78 17.96
CA LYS A 287 9.94 -6.24 19.28
C LYS A 287 10.64 -7.09 20.36
N GLY A 288 11.75 -6.58 20.91
CA GLY A 288 12.42 -7.14 22.08
C GLY A 288 13.42 -8.27 21.82
N GLY A 289 14.70 -7.94 21.84
CA GLY A 289 15.82 -8.87 21.89
C GLY A 289 17.11 -8.08 22.10
N THR A 290 17.51 -7.88 23.34
CA THR A 290 18.82 -7.35 23.71
C THR A 290 19.90 -8.38 23.37
N ASP A 291 21.03 -7.89 22.84
CA ASP A 291 22.28 -8.67 22.74
C ASP A 291 22.56 -9.40 24.06
N ALA A 292 22.60 -10.74 24.00
CA ALA A 292 23.03 -11.57 25.12
C ALA A 292 24.55 -11.45 25.30
N GLY A 293 24.97 -10.41 25.97
CA GLY A 293 26.29 -10.22 26.55
C GLY A 293 26.11 -9.73 27.97
N SER A 294 26.12 -10.66 28.91
CA SER A 294 26.32 -10.50 30.37
C SER A 294 26.16 -9.09 30.93
N THR A 295 25.01 -8.81 31.53
CA THR A 295 24.96 -8.01 32.77
C THR A 295 23.62 -8.17 33.44
N THR A 296 23.63 -8.38 34.74
CA THR A 296 22.57 -8.35 35.75
C THR A 296 21.22 -7.80 35.33
N ILE A 297 20.20 -8.60 35.60
CA ILE A 297 18.78 -8.27 35.51
C ILE A 297 18.50 -7.04 36.39
N GLU A 298 18.33 -5.88 35.78
CA GLU A 298 17.52 -4.81 36.32
C GLU A 298 16.15 -4.86 35.65
N THR A 299 15.18 -5.34 36.40
CA THR A 299 13.76 -5.35 36.05
C THR A 299 13.20 -3.94 36.11
N SER A 300 13.12 -3.27 34.97
CA SER A 300 12.14 -2.18 34.76
C SER A 300 11.81 -2.04 33.26
N GLU A 301 11.11 -3.03 32.70
CA GLU A 301 10.33 -2.80 31.49
C GLU A 301 9.10 -1.99 31.87
N GLN A 302 9.11 -0.70 31.51
CA GLN A 302 7.87 0.09 31.52
C GLN A 302 6.96 -0.47 30.43
N ARG A 303 6.04 -1.32 30.84
CA ARG A 303 4.90 -1.77 30.02
C ARG A 303 3.96 -0.58 29.89
N HIS A 304 3.85 -0.01 28.70
CA HIS A 304 2.88 1.06 28.46
C HIS A 304 1.49 0.43 28.34
N ALA A 305 0.61 0.73 29.29
CA ALA A 305 -0.81 0.45 29.17
C ALA A 305 -1.41 1.34 28.08
N TYR A 306 -2.45 0.87 27.35
CA TYR A 306 -3.18 1.74 26.43
C TYR A 306 -3.89 2.85 27.19
N ASP A 307 -3.58 4.09 26.87
CA ASP A 307 -4.21 5.29 27.41
C ASP A 307 -5.42 5.73 26.58
N GLY A 308 -5.58 5.17 25.36
CA GLY A 308 -6.74 5.31 24.49
C GLY A 308 -7.17 4.00 23.85
N VAL A 309 -8.48 3.78 23.71
CA VAL A 309 -9.05 2.67 22.94
C VAL A 309 -10.16 3.16 22.02
N ILE A 310 -10.14 2.69 20.78
CA ILE A 310 -11.23 2.84 19.81
C ILE A 310 -12.00 1.53 19.83
N VAL A 311 -13.26 1.56 20.23
CA VAL A 311 -14.10 0.37 20.45
C VAL A 311 -15.21 0.35 19.39
N ASP A 312 -15.28 -0.73 18.59
CA ASP A 312 -16.44 -0.94 17.74
C ASP A 312 -17.69 -1.20 18.57
N LEU A 313 -18.85 -0.98 17.98
CA LEU A 313 -20.14 -1.12 18.67
C LEU A 313 -20.79 -2.49 18.37
N ASP A 314 -21.06 -2.78 17.10
CA ASP A 314 -21.73 -4.01 16.70
C ASP A 314 -20.75 -5.20 16.76
N GLY A 315 -21.14 -6.25 17.51
CA GLY A 315 -20.26 -7.40 17.75
C GLY A 315 -19.26 -7.23 18.91
N VAL A 316 -19.14 -6.02 19.49
CA VAL A 316 -18.24 -5.73 20.63
C VAL A 316 -19.01 -5.28 21.86
N VAL A 317 -19.92 -4.33 21.73
CA VAL A 317 -20.75 -3.80 22.82
C VAL A 317 -22.15 -4.42 22.79
N TRP A 318 -22.70 -4.60 21.62
CA TRP A 318 -23.99 -5.29 21.37
C TRP A 318 -23.93 -6.12 20.09
N LEU A 319 -24.87 -7.06 19.96
CA LEU A 319 -25.06 -7.85 18.74
C LEU A 319 -26.57 -7.95 18.46
N GLY A 320 -27.00 -7.56 17.26
CA GLY A 320 -28.40 -7.61 16.85
C GLY A 320 -29.36 -6.88 17.80
N GLY A 321 -28.90 -5.82 18.47
CA GLY A 321 -29.69 -5.03 19.43
C GLY A 321 -29.60 -5.49 20.89
N HIS A 322 -28.96 -6.62 21.20
CA HIS A 322 -28.77 -7.12 22.57
C HIS A 322 -27.37 -6.79 23.09
N PRO A 323 -27.23 -6.38 24.37
CA PRO A 323 -25.94 -6.15 24.97
C PRO A 323 -25.11 -7.45 25.00
N ILE A 324 -23.81 -7.32 24.80
CA ILE A 324 -22.86 -8.41 25.02
C ILE A 324 -22.51 -8.45 26.51
N ASP A 325 -22.60 -9.64 27.10
CA ASP A 325 -22.34 -9.84 28.50
C ASP A 325 -20.96 -9.33 28.94
N GLY A 326 -20.94 -8.53 29.98
CA GLY A 326 -19.72 -7.97 30.56
C GLY A 326 -19.14 -6.75 29.83
N ALA A 327 -19.65 -6.36 28.66
CA ALA A 327 -19.11 -5.22 27.88
C ALA A 327 -19.21 -3.90 28.68
N ALA A 328 -20.33 -3.60 29.30
CA ALA A 328 -20.49 -2.39 30.12
C ALA A 328 -19.51 -2.34 31.30
N ALA A 329 -19.34 -3.46 32.00
CA ALA A 329 -18.39 -3.56 33.10
C ALA A 329 -16.94 -3.42 32.62
N ALA A 330 -16.62 -3.95 31.45
CA ALA A 330 -15.31 -3.84 30.81
C ALA A 330 -14.96 -2.37 30.51
N ILE A 331 -15.87 -1.64 29.86
CA ILE A 331 -15.71 -0.22 29.57
C ILE A 331 -15.56 0.61 30.83
N ALA A 332 -16.35 0.31 31.86
CA ALA A 332 -16.24 0.99 33.14
C ALA A 332 -14.86 0.75 33.79
N ARG A 333 -14.30 -0.47 33.71
CA ARG A 333 -12.96 -0.78 34.23
C ARG A 333 -11.86 -0.07 33.43
N LEU A 334 -11.95 -0.01 32.11
CA LEU A 334 -10.99 0.73 31.26
C LEU A 334 -10.97 2.22 31.65
N ARG A 335 -12.13 2.85 31.76
CA ARG A 335 -12.26 4.26 32.20
C ARG A 335 -11.77 4.50 33.63
N ALA A 336 -12.02 3.58 34.55
CA ALA A 336 -11.53 3.68 35.90
C ALA A 336 -9.99 3.65 36.01
N ARG A 337 -9.32 3.08 35.01
CA ARG A 337 -7.87 3.07 34.89
C ARG A 337 -7.31 4.31 34.15
N GLY A 338 -8.18 5.24 33.74
CA GLY A 338 -7.79 6.45 33.02
C GLY A 338 -7.74 6.29 31.48
N THR A 339 -8.09 5.09 30.95
CA THR A 339 -8.12 4.88 29.49
C THR A 339 -9.27 5.66 28.86
N ARG A 340 -8.96 6.50 27.87
CA ARG A 340 -9.96 7.18 27.04
C ARG A 340 -10.62 6.17 26.11
N VAL A 341 -11.94 6.16 26.04
CA VAL A 341 -12.73 5.26 25.20
C VAL A 341 -13.48 6.07 24.15
N LEU A 342 -13.19 5.84 22.88
CA LEU A 342 -13.91 6.37 21.73
C LEU A 342 -14.65 5.21 21.06
N PHE A 343 -15.95 5.35 20.86
CA PHE A 343 -16.74 4.37 20.11
C PHE A 343 -16.71 4.69 18.62
N LEU A 344 -16.50 3.68 17.78
CA LEU A 344 -16.42 3.82 16.33
C LEU A 344 -17.34 2.82 15.63
N THR A 345 -18.30 3.28 14.84
CA THR A 345 -19.21 2.41 14.09
C THR A 345 -19.30 2.79 12.61
N ASN A 346 -19.46 1.77 11.74
CA ASN A 346 -19.79 1.97 10.34
C ASN A 346 -21.30 2.22 10.10
N ASP A 347 -22.14 2.26 11.13
CA ASP A 347 -23.55 2.59 11.01
C ASP A 347 -23.73 4.09 10.62
N PRO A 348 -24.26 4.41 9.41
CA PRO A 348 -24.57 5.78 9.01
C PRO A 348 -26.02 6.15 9.30
N GLN A 349 -26.83 5.23 9.86
CA GLN A 349 -28.28 5.42 9.97
C GLN A 349 -28.67 6.13 11.26
N SER A 350 -27.93 5.84 12.34
CA SER A 350 -28.15 6.43 13.66
C SER A 350 -27.23 7.63 13.90
N SER A 351 -27.78 8.67 14.56
CA SER A 351 -26.99 9.82 14.97
C SER A 351 -26.05 9.49 16.14
N ARG A 352 -25.04 10.33 16.36
CA ARG A 352 -24.12 10.20 17.51
C ARG A 352 -24.87 10.26 18.84
N ASP A 353 -25.91 11.12 18.93
CA ASP A 353 -26.76 11.23 20.13
C ASP A 353 -27.59 9.97 20.37
N GLU A 354 -28.14 9.35 19.31
CA GLU A 354 -28.88 8.10 19.40
C GLU A 354 -27.97 6.95 19.87
N HIS A 355 -26.73 6.85 19.36
CA HIS A 355 -25.75 5.88 19.84
C HIS A 355 -25.36 6.15 21.30
N ALA A 356 -25.12 7.41 21.70
CA ALA A 356 -24.82 7.77 23.07
C ALA A 356 -25.96 7.43 24.02
N ALA A 357 -27.22 7.68 23.63
CA ALA A 357 -28.40 7.33 24.39
C ALA A 357 -28.52 5.79 24.54
N ARG A 358 -28.25 5.03 23.48
CA ARG A 358 -28.24 3.56 23.51
C ARG A 358 -27.16 3.01 24.44
N LEU A 359 -25.94 3.57 24.39
CA LEU A 359 -24.85 3.24 25.30
C LEU A 359 -25.26 3.49 26.77
N ALA A 360 -25.86 4.66 27.04
CA ALA A 360 -26.34 5.02 28.38
C ALA A 360 -27.42 4.06 28.91
N ALA A 361 -28.35 3.63 28.04
CA ALA A 361 -29.37 2.64 28.37
C ALA A 361 -28.77 1.26 28.74
N LEU A 362 -27.58 0.94 28.26
CA LEU A 362 -26.82 -0.27 28.61
C LEU A 362 -25.89 -0.08 29.82
N GLY A 363 -25.99 1.07 30.51
CA GLY A 363 -25.14 1.37 31.67
C GLY A 363 -23.73 1.86 31.30
N ILE A 364 -23.52 2.30 30.07
CA ILE A 364 -22.26 2.88 29.58
C ILE A 364 -22.47 4.38 29.39
N PRO A 365 -22.08 5.25 30.35
CA PRO A 365 -22.20 6.70 30.18
C PRO A 365 -21.41 7.17 28.93
N ALA A 366 -22.08 7.81 28.00
CA ALA A 366 -21.48 8.35 26.80
C ALA A 366 -22.20 9.62 26.33
N THR A 367 -21.46 10.49 25.66
CA THR A 367 -21.95 11.68 24.96
C THR A 367 -21.75 11.53 23.46
N ALA A 368 -22.32 12.40 22.66
CA ALA A 368 -22.08 12.42 21.22
C ALA A 368 -20.59 12.57 20.86
N ASP A 369 -19.79 13.20 21.73
CA ASP A 369 -18.34 13.37 21.50
C ASP A 369 -17.53 12.10 21.75
N ASP A 370 -18.11 11.14 22.48
CA ASP A 370 -17.51 9.81 22.68
C ASP A 370 -17.83 8.85 21.51
N VAL A 371 -18.60 9.28 20.51
CA VAL A 371 -19.04 8.44 19.38
C VAL A 371 -18.60 9.04 18.04
N LEU A 372 -17.93 8.24 17.22
CA LEU A 372 -17.59 8.52 15.83
C LEU A 372 -18.35 7.54 14.95
N THR A 373 -19.33 8.04 14.17
CA THR A 373 -20.04 7.25 13.17
C THR A 373 -19.39 7.44 11.79
N SER A 374 -19.60 6.51 10.86
CA SER A 374 -19.15 6.68 9.49
C SER A 374 -19.75 7.94 8.83
N ALA A 375 -20.96 8.35 9.21
CA ALA A 375 -21.59 9.58 8.78
C ALA A 375 -20.81 10.82 9.28
N SER A 376 -20.51 10.89 10.58
CA SER A 376 -19.77 12.02 11.16
C SER A 376 -18.31 12.07 10.70
N ALA A 377 -17.69 10.91 10.47
CA ALA A 377 -16.35 10.82 9.88
C ALA A 377 -16.34 11.35 8.44
N THR A 378 -17.34 10.98 7.64
CA THR A 378 -17.50 11.47 6.26
C THR A 378 -17.68 12.99 6.25
N ALA A 379 -18.51 13.54 7.15
CA ALA A 379 -18.69 14.98 7.28
C ALA A 379 -17.39 15.70 7.64
N ARG A 380 -16.63 15.20 8.63
CA ARG A 380 -15.32 15.77 9.01
C ARG A 380 -14.31 15.70 7.86
N PHE A 381 -14.26 14.58 7.14
CA PHE A 381 -13.41 14.44 5.96
C PHE A 381 -13.75 15.48 4.89
N LEU A 382 -15.04 15.63 4.53
CA LEU A 382 -15.48 16.61 3.53
C LEU A 382 -15.22 18.05 3.99
N ALA A 383 -15.42 18.35 5.27
CA ALA A 383 -15.13 19.66 5.86
C ALA A 383 -13.62 20.02 5.77
N SER A 384 -12.73 19.03 5.83
CA SER A 384 -11.28 19.23 5.68
C SER A 384 -10.85 19.55 4.24
N GLN A 385 -11.72 19.28 3.25
CA GLN A 385 -11.45 19.49 1.83
C GLN A 385 -11.84 20.94 1.42
N SER A 386 -10.91 21.87 1.49
CA SER A 386 -11.18 23.30 1.23
C SER A 386 -11.83 23.57 -0.14
N HIS A 387 -11.54 22.74 -1.14
CA HIS A 387 -12.10 22.86 -2.50
C HIS A 387 -13.58 22.43 -2.61
N LEU A 388 -14.13 21.76 -1.58
CA LEU A 388 -15.52 21.31 -1.52
C LEU A 388 -16.43 22.28 -0.74
N GLN A 389 -15.88 23.26 -0.05
CA GLN A 389 -16.67 24.21 0.75
C GLN A 389 -17.62 25.02 -0.13
N GLY A 390 -18.89 25.10 0.26
CA GLY A 390 -19.96 25.78 -0.50
C GLY A 390 -20.38 25.06 -1.79
N ARG A 391 -19.94 23.80 -1.99
CA ARG A 391 -20.37 22.99 -3.12
C ARG A 391 -21.73 22.34 -2.86
N SER A 392 -22.51 22.17 -3.93
CA SER A 392 -23.81 21.51 -3.87
C SER A 392 -23.66 19.99 -3.68
N ALA A 393 -24.33 19.43 -2.67
CA ALA A 393 -24.23 18.01 -2.31
C ALA A 393 -25.59 17.31 -2.34
N LEU A 394 -25.65 16.23 -3.10
CA LEU A 394 -26.75 15.26 -3.07
C LEU A 394 -26.39 14.14 -2.09
N VAL A 395 -27.21 13.96 -1.07
CA VAL A 395 -27.02 12.91 -0.06
C VAL A 395 -28.04 11.79 -0.28
N ILE A 396 -27.54 10.57 -0.48
CA ILE A 396 -28.33 9.35 -0.52
C ILE A 396 -28.11 8.63 0.80
N GLY A 397 -29.08 8.70 1.71
CA GLY A 397 -28.88 8.13 3.04
C GLY A 397 -29.89 8.55 4.08
N SER A 398 -29.65 8.19 5.32
CA SER A 398 -30.51 8.45 6.46
C SER A 398 -30.57 9.94 6.82
N ARG A 399 -31.57 10.31 7.67
CA ARG A 399 -31.64 11.64 8.27
C ARG A 399 -30.35 12.00 9.04
N ALA A 400 -29.78 11.05 9.77
CA ALA A 400 -28.56 11.29 10.52
C ALA A 400 -27.38 11.63 9.60
N LEU A 401 -27.26 10.99 8.45
CA LEU A 401 -26.23 11.32 7.45
C LEU A 401 -26.46 12.73 6.88
N HIS A 402 -27.69 13.11 6.53
CA HIS A 402 -28.02 14.46 6.04
C HIS A 402 -27.62 15.52 7.08
N GLU A 403 -27.96 15.30 8.37
CA GLU A 403 -27.63 16.22 9.45
C GLU A 403 -26.12 16.39 9.67
N GLU A 404 -25.34 15.30 9.53
CA GLU A 404 -23.87 15.39 9.65
C GLU A 404 -23.26 16.08 8.41
N ILE A 405 -23.69 15.75 7.18
CA ILE A 405 -23.14 16.36 5.97
C ILE A 405 -23.48 17.86 5.91
N ALA A 406 -24.66 18.28 6.40
CA ALA A 406 -25.00 19.70 6.51
C ALA A 406 -23.99 20.50 7.37
N LYS A 407 -23.34 19.86 8.35
CA LYS A 407 -22.31 20.49 9.19
C LYS A 407 -20.96 20.61 8.48
N ALA A 408 -20.77 19.94 7.34
CA ALA A 408 -19.49 19.93 6.61
C ALA A 408 -19.24 21.18 5.75
N GLY A 409 -20.18 22.12 5.71
CA GLY A 409 -20.06 23.35 4.89
C GLY A 409 -20.41 23.13 3.43
N LEU A 410 -21.22 22.12 3.12
CA LEU A 410 -21.78 21.82 1.81
C LEU A 410 -23.24 22.28 1.73
N ASP A 411 -23.68 22.71 0.55
CA ASP A 411 -25.06 23.11 0.30
C ASP A 411 -25.88 21.88 -0.13
N LEU A 412 -26.73 21.38 0.78
CA LEU A 412 -27.55 20.20 0.49
C LEU A 412 -28.65 20.55 -0.52
N ILE A 413 -28.77 19.72 -1.56
CA ILE A 413 -29.79 19.85 -2.60
C ILE A 413 -30.71 18.63 -2.64
N SER A 414 -31.91 18.83 -3.22
CA SER A 414 -32.89 17.76 -3.38
C SER A 414 -32.55 16.83 -4.55
N PRO A 415 -33.11 15.57 -4.60
CA PRO A 415 -32.94 14.68 -5.73
C PRO A 415 -33.43 15.27 -7.07
N ASP A 416 -34.41 16.19 -7.05
CA ASP A 416 -34.90 16.87 -8.26
C ASP A 416 -33.85 17.84 -8.86
N GLU A 417 -32.90 18.30 -8.05
CA GLU A 417 -31.81 19.18 -8.43
C GLU A 417 -30.51 18.43 -8.76
N ALA A 418 -30.54 17.12 -8.88
CA ALA A 418 -29.38 16.23 -9.03
C ALA A 418 -28.36 16.68 -10.09
N ARG A 419 -28.81 17.35 -11.17
CA ARG A 419 -27.92 17.89 -12.22
C ARG A 419 -27.01 19.02 -11.74
N GLN A 420 -27.33 19.65 -10.62
CA GLN A 420 -26.56 20.74 -10.02
C GLN A 420 -25.60 20.23 -8.94
N ALA A 421 -25.68 18.95 -8.59
CA ALA A 421 -24.80 18.36 -7.60
C ALA A 421 -23.34 18.36 -8.09
N GLU A 422 -22.44 18.81 -7.23
CA GLU A 422 -20.98 18.72 -7.43
C GLU A 422 -20.39 17.59 -6.57
N VAL A 423 -21.14 17.15 -5.55
CA VAL A 423 -20.79 16.06 -4.63
C VAL A 423 -21.99 15.13 -4.49
N VAL A 424 -21.74 13.83 -4.50
CA VAL A 424 -22.71 12.79 -4.12
C VAL A 424 -22.14 12.04 -2.92
N VAL A 425 -22.92 11.92 -1.84
CA VAL A 425 -22.56 11.14 -0.65
C VAL A 425 -23.55 10.01 -0.48
N VAL A 426 -23.04 8.76 -0.44
CA VAL A 426 -23.85 7.55 -0.30
C VAL A 426 -23.63 6.94 1.09
N GLY A 427 -24.73 6.71 1.82
CA GLY A 427 -24.79 5.93 3.05
C GLY A 427 -25.94 4.93 3.02
N GLY A 428 -25.84 3.86 3.83
CA GLY A 428 -26.88 2.83 3.93
C GLY A 428 -28.13 3.37 4.64
N HIS A 429 -29.32 3.06 4.10
CA HIS A 429 -30.60 3.31 4.75
C HIS A 429 -31.71 2.43 4.17
N GLU A 430 -32.75 2.19 4.95
CA GLU A 430 -33.85 1.29 4.58
C GLU A 430 -34.78 1.85 3.48
N GLY A 431 -34.76 3.17 3.28
CA GLY A 431 -35.64 3.83 2.31
C GLY A 431 -35.10 3.94 0.89
N PHE A 432 -33.93 3.32 0.59
CA PHE A 432 -33.32 3.42 -0.74
C PHE A 432 -34.25 2.90 -1.85
N ASP A 433 -34.40 3.74 -2.88
CA ASP A 433 -35.27 3.43 -3.99
C ASP A 433 -34.65 3.76 -5.38
N TYR A 434 -35.39 3.46 -6.43
CA TYR A 434 -34.95 3.72 -7.81
C TYR A 434 -34.82 5.22 -8.11
N ALA A 435 -35.57 6.09 -7.44
CA ALA A 435 -35.50 7.54 -7.68
C ALA A 435 -34.16 8.09 -7.15
N GLU A 436 -33.73 7.63 -5.99
CA GLU A 436 -32.41 7.97 -5.42
C GLU A 436 -31.26 7.44 -6.27
N LEU A 437 -31.35 6.18 -6.76
CA LEU A 437 -30.34 5.64 -7.68
C LEU A 437 -30.25 6.48 -8.95
N ARG A 438 -31.39 6.87 -9.53
CA ARG A 438 -31.43 7.72 -10.73
C ARG A 438 -30.85 9.12 -10.46
N ALA A 439 -31.15 9.73 -9.31
CA ALA A 439 -30.63 11.02 -8.94
C ALA A 439 -29.10 10.98 -8.78
N ALA A 440 -28.57 9.98 -8.06
CA ALA A 440 -27.13 9.76 -7.92
C ALA A 440 -26.45 9.56 -9.28
N THR A 441 -27.04 8.69 -10.14
CA THR A 441 -26.54 8.45 -11.51
C THR A 441 -26.52 9.73 -12.33
N THR A 442 -27.57 10.55 -12.25
CA THR A 442 -27.67 11.82 -12.98
C THR A 442 -26.61 12.81 -12.52
N ALA A 443 -26.41 12.95 -11.21
CA ALA A 443 -25.40 13.82 -10.61
C ALA A 443 -23.98 13.44 -11.03
N ILE A 444 -23.66 12.15 -10.94
CA ILE A 444 -22.31 11.65 -11.29
C ILE A 444 -22.07 11.78 -12.80
N ALA A 445 -23.07 11.53 -13.64
CA ALA A 445 -22.95 11.72 -15.09
C ALA A 445 -22.72 13.20 -15.50
N THR A 446 -23.07 14.16 -14.64
CA THR A 446 -22.78 15.60 -14.84
C THR A 446 -21.45 16.04 -14.20
N GLY A 447 -20.69 15.12 -13.60
CA GLY A 447 -19.34 15.36 -13.10
C GLY A 447 -19.22 15.47 -11.57
N ALA A 448 -20.27 15.15 -10.82
CA ALA A 448 -20.23 15.15 -9.36
C ALA A 448 -19.22 14.11 -8.83
N ALA A 449 -18.45 14.49 -7.80
CA ALA A 449 -17.55 13.58 -7.10
C ALA A 449 -18.35 12.63 -6.19
N LEU A 450 -18.00 11.34 -6.19
CA LEU A 450 -18.69 10.29 -5.44
C LEU A 450 -17.94 9.91 -4.16
N PHE A 451 -18.61 10.05 -3.01
CA PHE A 451 -18.14 9.65 -1.69
C PHE A 451 -19.10 8.63 -1.06
N ALA A 452 -18.60 7.76 -0.17
CA ALA A 452 -19.42 6.80 0.54
C ALA A 452 -18.97 6.65 2.01
N THR A 453 -19.94 6.38 2.89
CA THR A 453 -19.69 6.18 4.31
C THR A 453 -19.09 4.82 4.63
N GLY A 454 -19.18 3.82 3.75
CA GLY A 454 -18.67 2.47 3.95
C GLY A 454 -18.85 1.57 2.71
N ARG A 455 -18.31 0.35 2.78
CA ARG A 455 -18.46 -0.70 1.76
C ARG A 455 -19.00 -2.02 2.31
N ASP A 456 -19.45 -2.05 3.56
CA ASP A 456 -20.02 -3.25 4.14
C ASP A 456 -21.25 -3.67 3.33
N ALA A 457 -21.23 -4.89 2.81
CA ALA A 457 -22.30 -5.39 1.94
C ALA A 457 -23.60 -5.64 2.72
N VAL A 458 -23.46 -6.15 3.95
CA VAL A 458 -24.56 -6.50 4.85
C VAL A 458 -24.22 -6.12 6.28
N PHE A 459 -25.26 -5.97 7.11
CA PHE A 459 -25.15 -5.90 8.57
C PHE A 459 -26.12 -6.90 9.22
N PRO A 460 -25.79 -7.45 10.41
CA PRO A 460 -26.62 -8.44 11.08
C PRO A 460 -27.87 -7.80 11.70
N THR A 461 -29.04 -8.41 11.44
CA THR A 461 -30.31 -8.08 12.08
C THR A 461 -30.93 -9.31 12.74
N ARG A 462 -32.04 -9.13 13.48
CA ARG A 462 -32.77 -10.26 14.07
C ARG A 462 -33.31 -11.24 13.05
N ASP A 463 -33.69 -10.75 11.87
CA ASP A 463 -34.33 -11.52 10.80
C ASP A 463 -33.31 -12.04 9.77
N GLY A 464 -32.01 -11.92 10.06
CA GLY A 464 -30.91 -12.29 9.18
C GLY A 464 -30.13 -11.07 8.67
N PRO A 465 -29.19 -11.27 7.72
CA PRO A 465 -28.39 -10.18 7.18
C PRO A 465 -29.25 -9.22 6.32
N ALA A 466 -29.15 -7.92 6.60
CA ALA A 466 -29.76 -6.86 5.80
C ALA A 466 -28.72 -6.12 4.95
N PRO A 467 -29.10 -5.58 3.78
CA PRO A 467 -28.18 -4.79 2.94
C PRO A 467 -27.64 -3.56 3.68
N ALA A 468 -26.34 -3.35 3.61
CA ALA A 468 -25.64 -2.19 4.16
C ALA A 468 -25.26 -1.17 3.05
N THR A 469 -24.48 -0.16 3.40
CA THR A 469 -24.01 0.88 2.48
C THR A 469 -23.39 0.31 1.19
N GLY A 470 -22.61 -0.77 1.30
CA GLY A 470 -21.92 -1.37 0.17
C GLY A 470 -22.85 -1.91 -0.91
N ALA A 471 -24.04 -2.41 -0.53
CA ALA A 471 -25.04 -2.87 -1.50
C ALA A 471 -25.63 -1.71 -2.32
N ILE A 472 -25.95 -0.59 -1.68
CA ILE A 472 -26.43 0.64 -2.33
C ILE A 472 -25.32 1.24 -3.19
N LEU A 473 -24.12 1.32 -2.66
CA LEU A 473 -22.95 1.85 -3.35
C LEU A 473 -22.63 1.06 -4.61
N ALA A 474 -22.70 -0.28 -4.54
CA ALA A 474 -22.48 -1.14 -5.70
C ALA A 474 -23.49 -0.86 -6.83
N ALA A 475 -24.75 -0.58 -6.51
CA ALA A 475 -25.75 -0.19 -7.51
C ALA A 475 -25.37 1.14 -8.18
N VAL A 476 -24.93 2.15 -7.42
CA VAL A 476 -24.49 3.45 -7.95
C VAL A 476 -23.22 3.31 -8.79
N GLU A 477 -22.20 2.61 -8.30
CA GLU A 477 -20.95 2.36 -9.04
C GLU A 477 -21.19 1.58 -10.33
N THR A 478 -22.06 0.56 -10.30
CA THR A 478 -22.43 -0.21 -11.51
C THR A 478 -23.16 0.67 -12.54
N ALA A 479 -24.07 1.53 -12.09
CA ALA A 479 -24.82 2.40 -12.98
C ALA A 479 -23.98 3.52 -13.62
N THR A 480 -22.91 3.94 -12.95
CA THR A 480 -22.11 5.13 -13.34
C THR A 480 -20.73 4.77 -13.89
N GLY A 481 -20.19 3.60 -13.57
CA GLY A 481 -18.81 3.22 -13.85
C GLY A 481 -17.77 4.00 -13.01
N VAL A 482 -18.21 4.78 -12.02
CA VAL A 482 -17.34 5.61 -11.16
C VAL A 482 -17.17 4.92 -9.81
N THR A 483 -15.93 4.80 -9.35
CA THR A 483 -15.60 4.25 -8.03
C THR A 483 -15.59 5.35 -6.98
N ALA A 484 -16.26 5.11 -5.84
CA ALA A 484 -16.36 6.07 -4.75
C ALA A 484 -15.07 6.18 -3.92
N THR A 485 -14.81 7.38 -3.40
CA THR A 485 -13.92 7.56 -2.24
C THR A 485 -14.68 7.16 -0.97
N VAL A 486 -14.25 6.09 -0.32
CA VAL A 486 -14.86 5.56 0.91
C VAL A 486 -14.12 6.11 2.13
N ILE A 487 -14.86 6.45 3.20
CA ILE A 487 -14.31 7.09 4.40
C ILE A 487 -14.35 6.16 5.63
N GLY A 488 -15.40 5.36 5.82
CA GLY A 488 -15.56 4.44 6.95
C GLY A 488 -14.55 3.28 6.96
N LYS A 489 -14.59 2.47 8.02
CA LYS A 489 -13.72 1.28 8.15
C LYS A 489 -13.84 0.35 6.92
N PRO A 490 -12.77 -0.22 6.37
CA PRO A 490 -11.38 -0.25 6.86
C PRO A 490 -10.50 0.91 6.34
N GLU A 491 -11.09 1.98 5.80
CA GLU A 491 -10.31 3.05 5.20
C GLU A 491 -9.58 3.87 6.27
N ARG A 492 -8.39 4.33 5.92
CA ARG A 492 -7.48 5.03 6.83
C ARG A 492 -8.09 6.33 7.40
N PHE A 493 -8.91 7.01 6.63
CA PHE A 493 -9.48 8.31 7.00
C PHE A 493 -10.26 8.28 8.34
N VAL A 494 -11.10 7.27 8.58
CA VAL A 494 -11.87 7.19 9.82
C VAL A 494 -10.97 6.98 11.04
N PHE A 495 -9.88 6.22 10.90
CA PHE A 495 -8.91 6.00 11.98
C PHE A 495 -8.03 7.23 12.24
N GLU A 496 -7.69 8.01 11.22
CA GLU A 496 -7.00 9.30 11.36
C GLU A 496 -7.87 10.29 12.14
N ILE A 497 -9.16 10.38 11.83
CA ILE A 497 -10.14 11.20 12.58
C ILE A 497 -10.28 10.71 14.04
N ALA A 498 -10.32 9.38 14.24
CA ALA A 498 -10.37 8.79 15.58
C ALA A 498 -9.09 9.11 16.38
N ARG A 499 -7.92 9.02 15.77
CA ARG A 499 -6.63 9.40 16.39
C ARG A 499 -6.58 10.89 16.73
N GLU A 500 -7.08 11.76 15.86
CA GLU A 500 -7.17 13.20 16.15
C GLU A 500 -8.07 13.47 17.37
N THR A 501 -9.17 12.73 17.50
CA THR A 501 -10.07 12.81 18.66
C THR A 501 -9.38 12.34 19.95
N LEU A 502 -8.48 11.37 19.84
CA LEU A 502 -7.67 10.82 20.94
C LEU A 502 -6.22 11.36 20.93
N ARG A 503 -5.98 12.57 20.42
CA ARG A 503 -4.63 13.16 20.26
C ARG A 503 -3.83 13.28 21.54
N GLU A 504 -4.48 13.28 22.72
CA GLU A 504 -3.86 13.33 24.03
C GLU A 504 -3.37 11.95 24.51
N CYS A 505 -3.68 10.89 23.75
CA CYS A 505 -3.27 9.53 24.05
C CYS A 505 -2.04 9.14 23.22
N ASP A 506 -1.01 8.63 23.86
CA ASP A 506 0.22 8.18 23.20
C ASP A 506 0.06 6.78 22.62
N HIS A 507 -0.64 5.88 23.33
CA HIS A 507 -0.82 4.47 22.98
C HIS A 507 -2.29 4.14 22.77
N VAL A 508 -2.71 4.03 21.51
CA VAL A 508 -4.11 3.76 21.16
C VAL A 508 -4.24 2.41 20.46
N ALA A 509 -5.19 1.59 20.91
CA ALA A 509 -5.59 0.36 20.26
C ALA A 509 -7.01 0.45 19.69
N VAL A 510 -7.29 -0.39 18.69
CA VAL A 510 -8.64 -0.62 18.13
C VAL A 510 -9.13 -1.97 18.61
N VAL A 511 -10.34 -2.01 19.15
CA VAL A 511 -11.03 -3.24 19.56
C VAL A 511 -12.23 -3.44 18.64
N GLY A 512 -12.24 -4.54 17.90
CA GLY A 512 -13.31 -4.86 16.97
C GLY A 512 -13.54 -6.37 16.84
N ASP A 513 -14.63 -6.75 16.18
CA ASP A 513 -15.02 -8.14 15.95
C ASP A 513 -14.84 -8.57 14.48
N ASN A 514 -14.52 -7.63 13.59
CA ASN A 514 -14.47 -7.88 12.15
C ASN A 514 -13.05 -7.73 11.60
N LEU A 515 -12.52 -8.85 11.07
CA LEU A 515 -11.17 -8.89 10.49
C LEU A 515 -11.00 -7.93 9.31
N ALA A 516 -12.02 -7.80 8.45
CA ALA A 516 -11.93 -7.02 7.22
C ALA A 516 -12.07 -5.50 7.46
N SER A 517 -12.88 -5.07 8.43
CA SER A 517 -13.12 -3.66 8.72
C SER A 517 -12.25 -3.13 9.85
N ASP A 518 -12.28 -3.77 11.03
CA ASP A 518 -11.61 -3.27 12.22
C ASP A 518 -10.12 -3.57 12.22
N ILE A 519 -9.78 -4.86 12.06
CA ILE A 519 -8.39 -5.31 12.18
C ILE A 519 -7.55 -4.81 11.01
N VAL A 520 -8.04 -4.98 9.78
CA VAL A 520 -7.36 -4.46 8.59
C VAL A 520 -7.22 -2.95 8.64
N GLY A 521 -8.27 -2.24 9.06
CA GLY A 521 -8.27 -0.78 9.15
C GLY A 521 -7.29 -0.26 10.21
N ALA A 522 -7.31 -0.85 11.42
CA ALA A 522 -6.37 -0.52 12.48
C ALA A 522 -4.92 -0.72 12.05
N LYS A 523 -4.60 -1.89 11.50
CA LYS A 523 -3.24 -2.23 11.05
C LYS A 523 -2.74 -1.30 9.92
N ARG A 524 -3.61 -0.96 8.95
CA ARG A 524 -3.28 0.00 7.88
C ARG A 524 -3.03 1.42 8.41
N SER A 525 -3.61 1.74 9.56
CA SER A 525 -3.47 3.05 10.21
C SER A 525 -2.36 3.09 11.26
N GLY A 526 -1.58 2.00 11.40
CA GLY A 526 -0.48 1.91 12.35
C GLY A 526 -0.92 1.80 13.81
N LEU A 527 -2.18 1.37 14.06
CA LEU A 527 -2.74 1.16 15.38
C LEU A 527 -2.66 -0.33 15.77
N ASP A 528 -2.54 -0.59 17.05
CA ASP A 528 -2.65 -1.95 17.58
C ASP A 528 -4.10 -2.44 17.41
N ALA A 529 -4.26 -3.68 16.93
CA ALA A 529 -5.54 -4.27 16.58
C ALA A 529 -5.88 -5.42 17.52
N ILE A 530 -7.00 -5.31 18.22
CA ILE A 530 -7.51 -6.29 19.19
C ILE A 530 -8.79 -6.88 18.62
N LEU A 531 -8.79 -8.19 18.35
CA LEU A 531 -9.97 -8.91 17.90
C LEU A 531 -10.71 -9.48 19.12
N VAL A 532 -12.05 -9.30 19.16
CA VAL A 532 -12.94 -10.03 20.07
C VAL A 532 -13.84 -10.97 19.26
N LEU A 533 -14.04 -12.19 19.79
CA LEU A 533 -14.78 -13.26 19.10
C LEU A 533 -16.27 -13.27 19.47
N THR A 534 -16.83 -12.09 19.78
CA THR A 534 -18.25 -11.93 20.15
C THR A 534 -19.15 -11.57 18.98
N GLY A 535 -18.59 -11.31 17.80
CA GLY A 535 -19.32 -10.85 16.62
C GLY A 535 -19.11 -11.69 15.37
N THR A 536 -18.62 -11.07 14.29
CA THR A 536 -18.55 -11.68 12.95
C THR A 536 -17.41 -12.65 12.75
N ALA A 537 -16.23 -12.39 13.31
CA ALA A 537 -15.06 -13.25 13.10
C ALA A 537 -15.10 -14.52 13.96
N THR A 538 -14.74 -15.63 13.34
CA THR A 538 -14.54 -16.93 13.99
C THR A 538 -13.05 -17.26 14.12
N ARG A 539 -12.70 -18.30 14.91
CA ARG A 539 -11.32 -18.80 14.98
C ARG A 539 -10.83 -19.36 13.64
N GLU A 540 -11.73 -19.94 12.83
CA GLU A 540 -11.42 -20.44 11.50
C GLU A 540 -11.09 -19.28 10.54
N ASP A 541 -11.84 -18.18 10.59
CA ASP A 541 -11.54 -16.98 9.79
C ASP A 541 -10.17 -16.40 10.16
N LEU A 542 -9.83 -16.44 11.45
CA LEU A 542 -8.53 -15.97 11.95
C LEU A 542 -7.35 -16.80 11.38
N GLU A 543 -7.50 -18.13 11.27
CA GLU A 543 -6.47 -19.01 10.70
C GLU A 543 -6.18 -18.66 9.22
N HIS A 544 -7.17 -18.12 8.51
CA HIS A 544 -7.08 -17.77 7.09
C HIS A 544 -6.86 -16.27 6.86
N ALA A 545 -6.86 -15.45 7.91
CA ALA A 545 -6.73 -14.00 7.80
C ALA A 545 -5.32 -13.59 7.33
N VAL A 546 -5.27 -12.79 6.27
CA VAL A 546 -4.01 -12.24 5.71
C VAL A 546 -3.37 -11.23 6.66
N ILE A 547 -4.20 -10.44 7.35
CA ILE A 547 -3.77 -9.45 8.33
C ILE A 547 -4.23 -9.95 9.70
N GLN A 548 -3.27 -10.26 10.55
CA GLN A 548 -3.52 -10.79 11.90
C GLN A 548 -3.69 -9.65 12.91
N PRO A 549 -4.60 -9.79 13.90
CA PRO A 549 -4.66 -8.89 15.04
C PRO A 549 -3.40 -9.03 15.91
N ASP A 550 -3.11 -8.00 16.71
CA ASP A 550 -2.05 -8.09 17.71
C ASP A 550 -2.47 -8.94 18.90
N PHE A 551 -3.77 -8.93 19.24
CA PHE A 551 -4.35 -9.70 20.33
C PHE A 551 -5.71 -10.26 19.94
N VAL A 552 -6.08 -11.42 20.52
CA VAL A 552 -7.38 -12.07 20.34
C VAL A 552 -7.94 -12.42 21.70
N PHE A 553 -9.18 -12.00 21.96
CA PHE A 553 -9.91 -12.28 23.19
C PHE A 553 -11.27 -12.89 22.85
N SER A 554 -11.83 -13.64 23.77
CA SER A 554 -13.19 -14.18 23.61
C SER A 554 -14.25 -13.07 23.68
N SER A 555 -13.96 -11.99 24.44
CA SER A 555 -14.85 -10.84 24.61
C SER A 555 -14.10 -9.62 25.14
N LEU A 556 -14.76 -8.46 25.11
CA LEU A 556 -14.26 -7.23 25.74
C LEU A 556 -14.11 -7.39 27.28
N ALA A 557 -14.90 -8.26 27.89
CA ALA A 557 -14.81 -8.56 29.33
C ALA A 557 -13.45 -9.16 29.69
N GLU A 558 -12.99 -10.15 28.93
CA GLU A 558 -11.68 -10.79 29.09
C GLU A 558 -10.53 -9.77 28.95
N LEU A 559 -10.57 -8.93 27.91
CA LEU A 559 -9.59 -7.85 27.73
C LEU A 559 -9.46 -6.96 28.98
N SER A 560 -10.57 -6.64 29.62
CA SER A 560 -10.59 -5.71 30.76
C SER A 560 -10.19 -6.35 32.11
N GLU A 561 -10.12 -7.67 32.19
CA GLU A 561 -9.67 -8.40 33.38
C GLU A 561 -8.16 -8.43 33.54
N LEU A 562 -7.43 -8.23 32.46
CA LEU A 562 -5.98 -8.13 32.52
C LEU A 562 -5.57 -6.87 33.29
N SER A 563 -4.81 -7.06 34.36
CA SER A 563 -4.36 -5.96 35.24
C SER A 563 -3.39 -4.99 34.57
N GLU A 564 -2.67 -5.49 33.58
CA GLU A 564 -1.88 -4.80 32.56
C GLU A 564 -2.09 -5.60 31.28
N ILE A 565 -2.25 -4.94 30.12
CA ILE A 565 -2.26 -5.67 28.87
C ILE A 565 -0.82 -6.13 28.66
N GLU A 566 -0.50 -7.31 29.21
CA GLU A 566 0.72 -7.99 28.89
C GLU A 566 0.71 -8.24 27.38
N ARG A 567 1.76 -7.85 26.67
CA ARG A 567 2.06 -8.40 25.35
C ARG A 567 2.21 -9.91 25.54
N LEU A 568 1.14 -10.64 25.38
CA LEU A 568 1.16 -12.09 25.33
C LEU A 568 1.82 -12.44 24.00
N ASP A 569 3.06 -12.93 24.07
CA ASP A 569 3.61 -13.76 23.02
C ASP A 569 2.59 -14.83 22.67
N ALA A 570 2.29 -15.00 21.40
CA ALA A 570 1.31 -15.95 20.87
C ALA A 570 1.76 -17.42 21.05
N LYS A 571 2.24 -17.79 22.24
CA LYS A 571 2.64 -19.15 22.63
C LYS A 571 2.43 -19.37 24.12
N THR A 572 1.19 -19.57 24.53
CA THR A 572 0.86 -20.45 25.68
C THR A 572 -0.65 -20.66 25.73
N THR A 573 -1.17 -21.56 24.90
CA THR A 573 -2.44 -22.24 25.17
C THR A 573 -2.31 -23.70 24.78
N ASP A 574 -1.45 -24.42 25.53
CA ASP A 574 -1.58 -25.87 25.71
C ASP A 574 -1.12 -26.18 27.13
N ALA A 575 -2.02 -26.12 28.06
CA ALA A 575 -2.09 -26.91 29.30
C ALA A 575 -3.23 -26.38 30.17
N HIS A 576 -4.42 -26.96 30.00
CA HIS A 576 -5.23 -27.44 31.12
C HIS A 576 -6.50 -28.10 30.57
N GLY A 577 -6.64 -29.34 30.98
CA GLY A 577 -7.63 -30.37 30.79
C GLY A 577 -9.03 -29.94 30.33
N ALA A 578 -9.52 -30.67 29.35
CA ALA A 578 -10.90 -30.71 28.96
C ALA A 578 -11.80 -31.25 30.11
N PRO A 579 -13.00 -30.71 30.30
CA PRO A 579 -14.11 -31.52 30.73
C PRO A 579 -15.05 -31.84 29.56
N ASP A 580 -15.64 -33.00 29.69
CA ASP A 580 -16.48 -33.78 28.80
C ASP A 580 -17.48 -33.01 27.93
N LYS A 581 -17.63 -33.51 26.71
CA LYS A 581 -18.69 -33.19 25.76
C LYS A 581 -20.08 -33.58 26.30
N PRO A 582 -21.12 -32.84 25.94
CA PRO A 582 -22.43 -33.43 25.70
C PRO A 582 -22.62 -33.69 24.21
N VAL A 583 -22.97 -34.93 23.94
CA VAL A 583 -23.43 -35.46 22.66
C VAL A 583 -24.80 -34.87 22.32
N TRP A 584 -24.94 -34.25 21.16
CA TRP A 584 -26.19 -34.15 20.43
C TRP A 584 -25.96 -34.47 18.97
N GLY A 585 -26.65 -35.50 18.53
CA GLY A 585 -26.54 -36.08 17.22
C GLY A 585 -27.47 -35.44 16.17
N ALA A 586 -27.25 -35.94 14.98
CA ALA A 586 -28.08 -36.03 13.79
C ALA A 586 -28.05 -34.86 12.79
N GLU A 587 -27.24 -35.08 11.77
CA GLU A 587 -27.61 -35.13 10.34
C GLU A 587 -28.69 -34.16 9.82
N THR A 588 -28.28 -33.24 8.98
CA THR A 588 -29.00 -33.03 7.71
C THR A 588 -28.01 -32.51 6.64
N ARG A 589 -27.77 -33.37 5.65
CA ARG A 589 -27.12 -33.00 4.38
C ARG A 589 -28.09 -32.14 3.59
N PHE A 590 -27.61 -31.02 3.07
CA PHE A 590 -28.13 -30.50 1.79
C PHE A 590 -26.96 -30.16 0.87
N ARG A 591 -26.97 -30.84 -0.29
CA ARG A 591 -26.24 -30.47 -1.50
C ARG A 591 -27.02 -29.32 -2.18
N LEU A 592 -26.31 -28.29 -2.58
CA LEU A 592 -26.31 -27.78 -3.96
C LEU A 592 -25.12 -26.81 -4.07
#